data_4a04703092022e6f03e9f5d57973e06a
#
_entry.id   4a04703092022e6f03e9f5d57973e06a
#
_cell.length_a   1.000
_cell.length_b   1.000
_cell.length_c   1.000
_cell.angle_alpha   90.00
_cell.angle_beta   90.00
_cell.angle_gamma   90.00
#
_symmetry.space_group_name_H-M   'P 1'
#
loop_
_entity.id
_entity.type
_entity.pdbx_description
1 polymer ?
#
loop_
_entity_poly.entity_id
_entity_poly.type
_entity_poly.pdbx_seq_one_letter_code
_entity_poly.pdbx_strand_id
1 'polypeptide(L)'
;MVPADFAVDGISEEKPVEKVETPLQKQAFFHNYKIIGQIFRTYWMVEQGDCVYLIDQHAAHERILYENLMNQFRQESVISQRLVSPVMLRLTPMETQILKDNRELLERFGFGFEVFGNDTFGLNAVPVLLKEPSGVGFFTEILD
;
A
#
# COMPACT_ATOMS: atom_id res chain seq x y z
N MET A 1 33.93 -72.47 -7.49
CA MET A 1 33.23 -72.35 -8.76
C MET A 1 32.40 -71.07 -8.71
N VAL A 2 32.95 -70.04 -9.33
CA VAL A 2 32.32 -68.71 -9.52
C VAL A 2 31.27 -68.89 -10.60
N PRO A 3 30.21 -68.05 -10.72
CA PRO A 3 30.28 -66.67 -11.12
C PRO A 3 29.16 -65.83 -10.46
N ALA A 4 28.99 -64.60 -10.62
CA ALA A 4 29.22 -63.53 -11.53
C ALA A 4 28.66 -62.26 -10.97
N ASP A 5 29.34 -61.21 -11.22
CA ASP A 5 28.91 -59.86 -11.48
C ASP A 5 27.42 -59.61 -11.59
N PHE A 6 26.99 -58.63 -10.83
CA PHE A 6 26.02 -57.64 -11.34
C PHE A 6 26.30 -56.29 -10.73
N ALA A 7 26.98 -55.48 -11.51
CA ALA A 7 26.94 -54.05 -11.38
C ALA A 7 25.55 -53.58 -11.72
N VAL A 8 24.94 -52.73 -10.87
CA VAL A 8 23.82 -51.92 -11.24
C VAL A 8 24.17 -50.46 -10.88
N ASP A 9 24.55 -49.76 -11.92
CA ASP A 9 24.51 -48.32 -12.00
C ASP A 9 23.08 -47.86 -11.69
N GLY A 10 22.96 -46.95 -10.80
CA GLY A 10 21.73 -46.24 -10.46
C GLY A 10 22.06 -44.91 -9.84
N ILE A 11 22.73 -44.07 -10.60
CA ILE A 11 22.93 -42.65 -10.22
C ILE A 11 21.55 -42.01 -10.30
N SER A 12 20.90 -41.86 -9.16
CA SER A 12 19.79 -40.94 -9.01
C SER A 12 20.35 -39.56 -8.93
N GLU A 13 20.21 -38.80 -9.98
CA GLU A 13 20.42 -37.35 -9.95
C GLU A 13 19.41 -36.75 -8.96
N GLU A 14 19.88 -36.40 -7.78
CA GLU A 14 19.18 -35.51 -6.88
C GLU A 14 19.13 -34.14 -7.54
N LYS A 15 17.96 -33.77 -8.04
CA LYS A 15 17.68 -32.39 -8.45
C LYS A 15 17.93 -31.48 -7.25
N PRO A 16 18.62 -30.33 -7.42
CA PRO A 16 18.79 -29.36 -6.36
C PRO A 16 17.42 -28.91 -5.89
N VAL A 17 17.14 -29.13 -4.63
CA VAL A 17 15.96 -28.57 -3.97
C VAL A 17 16.13 -27.06 -4.00
N GLU A 18 15.33 -26.40 -4.83
CA GLU A 18 15.21 -24.97 -4.90
C GLU A 18 14.88 -24.49 -3.49
N LYS A 19 15.81 -23.80 -2.85
CA LYS A 19 15.59 -23.16 -1.57
C LYS A 19 14.48 -22.14 -1.77
N VAL A 20 13.29 -22.48 -1.31
CA VAL A 20 12.21 -21.52 -1.13
C VAL A 20 12.74 -20.48 -0.16
N GLU A 21 13.10 -19.33 -0.68
CA GLU A 21 13.47 -18.17 0.13
C GLU A 21 12.21 -17.80 0.95
N THR A 22 12.27 -18.16 2.20
CA THR A 22 11.31 -17.69 3.20
C THR A 22 11.29 -16.16 3.13
N PRO A 23 10.13 -15.50 2.98
CA PRO A 23 10.08 -14.05 2.95
C PRO A 23 10.80 -13.54 4.17
N LEU A 24 11.86 -12.75 3.97
CA LEU A 24 12.56 -12.04 5.04
C LEU A 24 11.51 -11.34 5.88
N GLN A 25 11.24 -11.85 7.07
CA GLN A 25 10.44 -11.15 8.05
C GLN A 25 11.14 -9.81 8.24
N LYS A 26 10.47 -8.73 7.80
CA LYS A 26 10.94 -7.36 8.06
C LYS A 26 11.02 -7.26 9.58
N GLN A 27 12.23 -7.34 10.12
CA GLN A 27 12.43 -7.13 11.55
C GLN A 27 11.93 -5.72 11.87
N ALA A 28 11.08 -5.62 12.87
CA ALA A 28 10.60 -4.32 13.30
C ALA A 28 11.80 -3.44 13.65
N PHE A 29 11.88 -2.24 13.10
CA PHE A 29 12.97 -1.31 13.36
C PHE A 29 13.04 -0.98 14.86
N PHE A 30 11.88 -0.81 15.51
CA PHE A 30 11.79 -0.55 16.93
C PHE A 30 11.64 -1.86 17.73
N HIS A 31 12.66 -2.17 18.56
CA HIS A 31 12.65 -3.26 19.54
C HIS A 31 13.30 -2.76 20.83
N ASN A 32 12.73 -3.13 21.96
CA ASN A 32 13.17 -2.64 23.28
C ASN A 32 13.19 -1.10 23.38
N TYR A 33 12.18 -0.46 22.84
CA TYR A 33 12.05 0.98 22.84
C TYR A 33 11.20 1.46 24.02
N LYS A 34 11.39 2.72 24.39
CA LYS A 34 10.59 3.41 25.39
C LYS A 34 9.98 4.67 24.79
N ILE A 35 8.67 4.81 24.91
CA ILE A 35 8.00 6.06 24.54
C ILE A 35 8.24 7.07 25.67
N ILE A 36 8.93 8.16 25.35
CA ILE A 36 9.23 9.23 26.32
C ILE A 36 8.01 10.15 26.45
N GLY A 37 7.37 10.51 25.33
CA GLY A 37 6.21 11.36 25.31
C GLY A 37 5.90 11.94 23.95
N GLN A 38 4.98 12.89 23.92
CA GLN A 38 4.56 13.59 22.73
C GLN A 38 4.95 15.08 22.83
N ILE A 39 5.50 15.62 21.75
CA ILE A 39 5.91 17.02 21.63
C ILE A 39 4.98 17.71 20.63
N PHE A 40 4.52 18.91 20.97
CA PHE A 40 3.63 19.73 20.12
C PHE A 40 2.39 19.02 19.59
N ARG A 41 1.95 17.93 20.23
CA ARG A 41 0.84 17.06 19.79
C ARG A 41 1.02 16.42 18.41
N THR A 42 2.21 16.52 17.84
CA THR A 42 2.51 16.07 16.47
C THR A 42 3.62 15.03 16.44
N TYR A 43 4.62 15.17 17.31
CA TYR A 43 5.79 14.32 17.31
C TYR A 43 5.81 13.38 18.51
N TRP A 44 6.06 12.09 18.26
CA TRP A 44 6.39 11.14 19.29
C TRP A 44 7.89 11.09 19.51
N MET A 45 8.33 11.15 20.77
CA MET A 45 9.71 10.96 21.16
C MET A 45 9.88 9.53 21.68
N VAL A 46 10.78 8.78 21.06
CA VAL A 46 11.03 7.37 21.36
C VAL A 46 12.52 7.16 21.59
N GLU A 47 12.87 6.54 22.71
CA GLU A 47 14.23 6.15 23.06
C GLU A 47 14.45 4.68 22.71
N GLN A 48 15.56 4.39 22.04
CA GLN A 48 16.00 3.04 21.77
C GLN A 48 17.52 2.97 21.78
N GLY A 49 18.09 2.20 22.70
CA GLY A 49 19.53 2.16 22.93
C GLY A 49 20.07 3.55 23.31
N ASP A 50 21.08 4.01 22.62
CA ASP A 50 21.70 5.33 22.83
C ASP A 50 21.11 6.43 21.92
N CYS A 51 19.97 6.16 21.26
CA CYS A 51 19.36 7.07 20.30
C CYS A 51 17.98 7.52 20.76
N VAL A 52 17.65 8.78 20.41
CA VAL A 52 16.30 9.31 20.50
C VAL A 52 15.77 9.56 19.10
N TYR A 53 14.58 9.05 18.85
CA TYR A 53 13.87 9.20 17.59
C TYR A 53 12.70 10.15 17.75
N LEU A 54 12.56 11.07 16.82
CA LEU A 54 11.38 11.92 16.68
C LEU A 54 10.57 11.38 15.49
N ILE A 55 9.34 10.98 15.76
CA ILE A 55 8.43 10.43 14.76
C ILE A 55 7.32 11.44 14.52
N ASP A 56 7.23 11.94 13.29
CA ASP A 56 6.09 12.75 12.88
C ASP A 56 4.86 11.84 12.76
N GLN A 57 3.84 12.14 13.57
CA GLN A 57 2.62 11.36 13.64
C GLN A 57 1.83 11.40 12.33
N HIS A 58 1.79 12.54 11.63
CA HIS A 58 1.07 12.67 10.36
C HIS A 58 1.77 11.88 9.27
N ALA A 59 3.07 12.09 9.10
CA ALA A 59 3.86 11.37 8.10
C ALA A 59 3.84 9.85 8.34
N ALA A 60 3.91 9.41 9.59
CA ALA A 60 3.81 7.99 9.93
C ALA A 60 2.44 7.40 9.59
N HIS A 61 1.36 8.14 9.89
CA HIS A 61 -0.01 7.72 9.57
C HIS A 61 -0.26 7.64 8.07
N GLU A 62 0.15 8.66 7.31
CA GLU A 62 0.07 8.68 5.85
C GLU A 62 0.84 7.51 5.23
N ARG A 63 2.04 7.23 5.73
CA ARG A 63 2.85 6.10 5.27
C ARG A 63 2.16 4.75 5.49
N ILE A 64 1.56 4.55 6.66
CA ILE A 64 0.82 3.32 6.97
C ILE A 64 -0.41 3.18 6.06
N LEU A 65 -1.16 4.25 5.85
CA LEU A 65 -2.31 4.26 4.94
C LEU A 65 -1.90 3.92 3.51
N TYR A 66 -0.84 4.55 3.03
CA TYR A 66 -0.31 4.29 1.70
C TYR A 66 0.13 2.82 1.53
N GLU A 67 0.90 2.29 2.47
CA GLU A 67 1.37 0.89 2.41
C GLU A 67 0.19 -0.10 2.44
N ASN A 68 -0.82 0.15 3.26
CA ASN A 68 -2.00 -0.69 3.34
C ASN A 68 -2.83 -0.62 2.04
N LEU A 69 -3.02 0.55 1.48
CA LEU A 69 -3.72 0.74 0.21
C LEU A 69 -2.99 0.02 -0.93
N MET A 70 -1.67 0.18 -1.01
CA MET A 70 -0.85 -0.50 -2.01
C MET A 70 -0.87 -2.02 -1.88
N ASN A 71 -0.91 -2.53 -0.65
CA ASN A 71 -1.04 -3.96 -0.40
C ASN A 71 -2.42 -4.48 -0.86
N GLN A 72 -3.51 -3.78 -0.53
CA GLN A 72 -4.84 -4.13 -1.02
C GLN A 72 -4.94 -4.06 -2.55
N PHE A 73 -4.35 -3.04 -3.16
CA PHE A 73 -4.31 -2.90 -4.61
C PHE A 73 -3.60 -4.07 -5.29
N ARG A 74 -2.43 -4.49 -4.76
CA ARG A 74 -1.69 -5.66 -5.29
C ARG A 74 -2.47 -6.96 -5.14
N GLN A 75 -3.29 -7.09 -4.11
CA GLN A 75 -4.12 -8.27 -3.85
C GLN A 75 -5.50 -8.18 -4.52
N GLU A 76 -5.76 -7.13 -5.30
CA GLU A 76 -7.06 -6.85 -5.93
C GLU A 76 -8.23 -6.86 -4.93
N SER A 77 -7.95 -6.43 -3.70
CA SER A 77 -8.88 -6.48 -2.56
C SER A 77 -9.27 -5.10 -2.04
N VAL A 78 -9.12 -4.05 -2.85
CA VAL A 78 -9.48 -2.69 -2.45
C VAL A 78 -10.99 -2.59 -2.25
N ILE A 79 -11.39 -2.23 -1.03
CA ILE A 79 -12.79 -2.02 -0.67
C ILE A 79 -13.11 -0.54 -0.82
N SER A 80 -14.12 -0.24 -1.62
CA SER A 80 -14.62 1.10 -1.85
C SER A 80 -15.81 1.42 -0.95
N GLN A 81 -15.87 2.64 -0.45
CA GLN A 81 -16.98 3.18 0.32
C GLN A 81 -17.68 4.28 -0.47
N ARG A 82 -18.99 4.15 -0.64
CA ARG A 82 -19.79 5.23 -1.22
C ARG A 82 -19.93 6.39 -0.24
N LEU A 83 -19.80 7.60 -0.79
CA LEU A 83 -20.06 8.83 -0.07
C LEU A 83 -21.56 9.06 0.04
N VAL A 84 -22.00 9.66 1.14
CA VAL A 84 -23.43 10.01 1.35
C VAL A 84 -23.91 11.01 0.31
N SER A 85 -23.04 11.94 -0.08
CA SER A 85 -23.26 12.88 -1.16
C SER A 85 -21.99 12.91 -2.03
N PRO A 86 -22.12 13.01 -3.36
CA PRO A 86 -20.97 13.21 -4.22
C PRO A 86 -20.25 14.53 -3.89
N VAL A 87 -18.93 14.51 -3.83
CA VAL A 87 -18.12 15.72 -3.72
C VAL A 87 -17.86 16.27 -5.11
N MET A 88 -18.35 17.47 -5.36
CA MET A 88 -18.20 18.11 -6.67
C MET A 88 -16.82 18.75 -6.79
N LEU A 89 -16.08 18.32 -7.78
CA LEU A 89 -14.72 18.79 -8.08
C LEU A 89 -14.73 19.50 -9.42
N ARG A 90 -14.12 20.68 -9.47
CA ARG A 90 -13.80 21.38 -10.73
C ARG A 90 -12.37 21.14 -11.05
N LEU A 91 -12.13 20.54 -12.20
CA LEU A 91 -10.80 20.16 -12.66
C LEU A 91 -10.36 21.05 -13.81
N THR A 92 -9.08 21.34 -13.85
CA THR A 92 -8.45 21.97 -15.01
C THR A 92 -8.50 21.03 -16.22
N PRO A 93 -8.28 21.53 -17.43
CA PRO A 93 -8.21 20.66 -18.62
C PRO A 93 -7.14 19.56 -18.49
N MET A 94 -6.01 19.86 -17.82
CA MET A 94 -4.93 18.90 -17.62
C MET A 94 -5.34 17.80 -16.64
N GLU A 95 -5.87 18.15 -15.48
CA GLU A 95 -6.40 17.19 -14.47
C GLU A 95 -7.54 16.34 -15.06
N THR A 96 -8.42 16.96 -15.87
CA THR A 96 -9.49 16.25 -16.58
C THR A 96 -8.92 15.19 -17.53
N GLN A 97 -7.82 15.50 -18.22
CA GLN A 97 -7.18 14.55 -19.11
C GLN A 97 -6.54 13.41 -18.31
N ILE A 98 -5.80 13.74 -17.24
CA ILE A 98 -5.20 12.75 -16.35
C ILE A 98 -6.27 11.79 -15.80
N LEU A 99 -7.38 12.33 -15.33
CA LEU A 99 -8.49 11.54 -14.78
C LEU A 99 -9.09 10.59 -15.84
N LYS A 100 -9.28 11.07 -17.06
CA LYS A 100 -9.82 10.24 -18.15
C LYS A 100 -8.86 9.13 -18.57
N ASP A 101 -7.58 9.46 -18.69
CA ASP A 101 -6.55 8.53 -19.14
C ASP A 101 -6.28 7.43 -18.10
N ASN A 102 -6.49 7.73 -16.80
CA ASN A 102 -6.23 6.81 -15.69
C ASN A 102 -7.51 6.29 -15.03
N ARG A 103 -8.66 6.39 -15.68
CA ARG A 103 -9.95 6.03 -15.12
C ARG A 103 -9.97 4.63 -14.51
N GLU A 104 -9.57 3.62 -15.28
CA GLU A 104 -9.56 2.23 -14.83
C GLU A 104 -8.65 2.02 -13.61
N LEU A 105 -7.51 2.70 -13.60
CA LEU A 105 -6.56 2.65 -12.49
C LEU A 105 -7.18 3.23 -11.21
N LEU A 106 -7.81 4.39 -11.30
CA LEU A 106 -8.47 5.05 -10.18
C LEU A 106 -9.65 4.22 -9.64
N GLU A 107 -10.45 3.63 -10.52
CA GLU A 107 -11.53 2.73 -10.14
C GLU A 107 -10.99 1.47 -9.41
N ARG A 108 -9.88 0.91 -9.86
CA ARG A 108 -9.19 -0.19 -9.17
C ARG A 108 -8.64 0.20 -7.81
N PHE A 109 -8.26 1.47 -7.62
CA PHE A 109 -7.90 2.01 -6.30
C PHE A 109 -9.12 2.30 -5.41
N GLY A 110 -10.33 2.05 -5.89
CA GLY A 110 -11.57 2.18 -5.12
C GLY A 110 -12.20 3.57 -5.19
N PHE A 111 -11.76 4.43 -6.10
CA PHE A 111 -12.41 5.70 -6.37
C PHE A 111 -13.55 5.52 -7.35
N GLY A 112 -14.72 6.10 -7.05
CA GLY A 112 -15.86 6.17 -7.95
C GLY A 112 -16.14 7.61 -8.29
N PHE A 113 -16.33 7.93 -9.59
CA PHE A 113 -16.65 9.28 -10.01
C PHE A 113 -17.51 9.31 -11.25
N GLU A 114 -18.28 10.37 -11.37
CA GLU A 114 -19.20 10.64 -12.48
C GLU A 114 -18.89 11.99 -13.10
N VAL A 115 -19.14 12.10 -14.40
CA VAL A 115 -18.93 13.32 -15.15
C VAL A 115 -20.22 14.14 -15.17
N PHE A 116 -20.20 15.36 -14.64
CA PHE A 116 -21.34 16.27 -14.63
C PHE A 116 -21.25 17.39 -15.66
N GLY A 117 -20.12 17.51 -16.35
CA GLY A 117 -19.87 18.56 -17.34
C GLY A 117 -18.49 18.40 -17.97
N ASN A 118 -18.01 19.44 -18.63
CA ASN A 118 -16.70 19.39 -19.29
C ASN A 118 -15.54 19.43 -18.29
N ASP A 119 -15.73 20.12 -17.16
CA ASP A 119 -14.73 20.39 -16.12
C ASP A 119 -15.18 20.01 -14.72
N THR A 120 -16.42 19.47 -14.60
CA THR A 120 -17.03 19.15 -13.31
C THR A 120 -17.25 17.67 -13.16
N PHE A 121 -16.73 17.12 -12.07
CA PHE A 121 -16.79 15.70 -11.72
C PHE A 121 -17.34 15.54 -10.31
N GLY A 122 -18.15 14.52 -10.11
CA GLY A 122 -18.66 14.13 -8.80
C GLY A 122 -17.95 12.88 -8.30
N LEU A 123 -17.11 13.02 -7.26
CA LEU A 123 -16.52 11.90 -6.56
C LEU A 123 -17.59 11.27 -5.66
N ASN A 124 -18.00 10.05 -5.93
CA ASN A 124 -19.09 9.36 -5.23
C ASN A 124 -18.63 8.17 -4.39
N ALA A 125 -17.38 7.75 -4.52
CA ALA A 125 -16.79 6.69 -3.71
C ALA A 125 -15.29 6.89 -3.51
N VAL A 126 -14.79 6.43 -2.36
CA VAL A 126 -13.37 6.46 -1.98
C VAL A 126 -12.97 5.12 -1.36
N PRO A 127 -11.68 4.75 -1.38
CA PRO A 127 -11.20 3.58 -0.65
C PRO A 127 -11.53 3.67 0.85
N VAL A 128 -12.02 2.60 1.46
CA VAL A 128 -12.38 2.56 2.89
C VAL A 128 -11.22 2.95 3.80
N LEU A 129 -9.99 2.64 3.40
CA LEU A 129 -8.79 3.03 4.15
C LEU A 129 -8.56 4.53 4.21
N LEU A 130 -9.00 5.26 3.17
CA LEU A 130 -8.89 6.70 3.08
C LEU A 130 -10.22 7.32 3.51
N LYS A 131 -10.51 7.31 4.81
CA LYS A 131 -11.74 7.88 5.37
C LYS A 131 -11.83 9.38 5.06
N GLU A 132 -13.06 9.89 4.88
CA GLU A 132 -13.26 11.33 4.76
C GLU A 132 -12.69 12.09 5.99
N PRO A 133 -12.08 13.27 5.80
CA PRO A 133 -11.90 14.01 4.53
C PRO A 133 -10.67 13.57 3.71
N SER A 134 -9.83 12.67 4.25
CA SER A 134 -8.56 12.28 3.65
C SER A 134 -8.69 11.67 2.26
N GLY A 135 -9.77 10.95 1.99
CA GLY A 135 -10.00 10.31 0.68
C GLY A 135 -10.17 11.32 -0.45
N VAL A 136 -10.86 12.43 -0.19
CA VAL A 136 -11.04 13.52 -1.17
C VAL A 136 -9.74 14.28 -1.39
N GLY A 137 -9.02 14.60 -0.31
CA GLY A 137 -7.70 15.27 -0.39
C GLY A 137 -6.70 14.43 -1.19
N PHE A 138 -6.61 13.16 -0.89
CA PHE A 138 -5.73 12.23 -1.62
C PHE A 138 -6.10 12.12 -3.10
N PHE A 139 -7.38 12.11 -3.44
CA PHE A 139 -7.83 12.09 -4.83
C PHE A 139 -7.39 13.34 -5.59
N THR A 140 -7.50 14.52 -5.00
CA THR A 140 -7.05 15.77 -5.63
C THR A 140 -5.55 15.83 -5.78
N GLU A 141 -4.77 15.36 -4.80
CA GLU A 141 -3.29 15.29 -4.87
C GLU A 141 -2.78 14.36 -6.00
N ILE A 142 -3.53 13.30 -6.31
CA ILE A 142 -3.16 12.41 -7.44
C ILE A 142 -3.33 13.11 -8.78
N LEU A 143 -4.24 14.07 -8.89
CA LEU A 143 -4.54 14.77 -10.14
C LEU A 143 -3.66 16.00 -10.36
N ASP A 144 -3.06 16.57 -9.30
CA ASP A 144 -2.10 17.68 -9.35
C ASP A 144 -0.74 17.21 -9.90
#